data_87f37a01d09e13c92db09ff9b65d6c24
#
_entry.id   87f37a01d09e13c92db09ff9b65d6c24
#
_cell.length_a   1.000
_cell.length_b   1.000
_cell.length_c   1.000
_cell.angle_alpha   90.00
_cell.angle_beta   90.00
_cell.angle_gamma   90.00
#
_symmetry.space_group_name_H-M   'P 1'
#
loop_
_entity.id
_entity.type
_entity.pdbx_description
1 polymer ?
#
loop_
_entity_poly.entity_id
_entity_poly.type
_entity_poly.pdbx_seq_one_letter_code
_entity_poly.pdbx_strand_id
1 'polypeptide(L)'
;MKKKKNIIITAVMIVLIAIIAIILVKVNSSNVKNKEVKGIKPGTEAVKTKADTQTEDDSTTDKSGIEEFALFGVDSRSDQLDKGTRSDSIMVVRVDHDAKKIRMVSIFRDCMMNIDGHGYQKVTHAHAFGGPELAVDTLNKNLDLDIKNYVTVNFNTVGEIIDEVGGIVQDIDASEAKVINGYIDEVNKVRGTSSSHI
;
A
#
# COMPACT_ATOMS: atom_id res chain seq x y z
N MET A 1 -21.17 -22.63 7.77
CA MET A 1 -20.77 -21.22 7.66
C MET A 1 -19.26 -20.97 7.83
N LYS A 2 -18.54 -21.58 8.79
CA LYS A 2 -17.08 -21.35 8.97
C LYS A 2 -16.20 -21.75 7.76
N LYS A 3 -16.52 -22.82 7.02
CA LYS A 3 -15.73 -23.26 5.83
C LYS A 3 -15.78 -22.26 4.65
N LYS A 4 -16.92 -21.61 4.41
CA LYS A 4 -17.05 -20.62 3.33
C LYS A 4 -16.24 -19.33 3.63
N LYS A 5 -16.24 -18.84 4.87
CA LYS A 5 -15.42 -17.68 5.28
C LYS A 5 -13.92 -17.90 5.06
N ASN A 6 -13.42 -19.10 5.37
CA ASN A 6 -12.00 -19.41 5.18
C ASN A 6 -11.61 -19.47 3.71
N ILE A 7 -12.52 -19.91 2.82
CA ILE A 7 -12.28 -19.94 1.37
C ILE A 7 -12.19 -18.52 0.81
N ILE A 8 -13.04 -17.61 1.27
CA ILE A 8 -13.03 -16.20 0.84
C ILE A 8 -11.76 -15.48 1.29
N ILE A 9 -11.35 -15.69 2.56
CA ILE A 9 -10.09 -15.11 3.06
C ILE A 9 -8.88 -15.64 2.29
N THR A 10 -8.87 -16.93 1.94
CA THR A 10 -7.80 -17.54 1.16
C THR A 10 -7.78 -17.00 -0.27
N ALA A 11 -8.94 -16.77 -0.89
CA ALA A 11 -9.04 -16.18 -2.23
C ALA A 11 -8.53 -14.73 -2.27
N VAL A 12 -8.91 -13.90 -1.29
CA VAL A 12 -8.41 -12.52 -1.16
C VAL A 12 -6.90 -12.50 -0.95
N MET A 13 -6.36 -13.41 -0.14
CA MET A 13 -4.91 -13.54 0.06
C MET A 13 -4.18 -13.95 -1.21
N ILE A 14 -4.75 -14.84 -2.01
CA ILE A 14 -4.16 -15.27 -3.30
C ILE A 14 -4.16 -14.11 -4.30
N VAL A 15 -5.22 -13.32 -4.36
CA VAL A 15 -5.30 -12.13 -5.23
C VAL A 15 -4.27 -11.06 -4.83
N LEU A 16 -4.12 -10.79 -3.54
CA LEU A 16 -3.09 -9.88 -3.03
C LEU A 16 -1.68 -10.37 -3.35
N ILE A 17 -1.42 -11.66 -3.19
CA ILE A 17 -0.13 -12.29 -3.55
C ILE A 17 0.11 -12.19 -5.06
N ALA A 18 -0.91 -12.39 -5.89
CA ALA A 18 -0.80 -12.25 -7.34
C ALA A 18 -0.49 -10.79 -7.75
N ILE A 19 -1.10 -9.81 -7.11
CA ILE A 19 -0.82 -8.39 -7.34
C ILE A 19 0.63 -8.06 -6.99
N ILE A 20 1.11 -8.53 -5.83
CA ILE A 20 2.49 -8.33 -5.40
C ILE A 20 3.46 -9.04 -6.35
N ALA A 21 3.15 -10.26 -6.77
CA ALA A 21 3.97 -11.01 -7.74
C ALA A 21 4.04 -10.31 -9.11
N ILE A 22 2.94 -9.74 -9.59
CA ILE A 22 2.90 -8.97 -10.85
C ILE A 22 3.72 -7.70 -10.74
N ILE A 23 3.67 -7.00 -9.61
CA ILE A 23 4.48 -5.80 -9.34
C ILE A 23 5.97 -6.19 -9.33
N LEU A 24 6.34 -7.26 -8.65
CA LEU A 24 7.74 -7.74 -8.58
C LEU A 24 8.28 -8.22 -9.94
N VAL A 25 7.45 -8.90 -10.74
CA VAL A 25 7.84 -9.34 -12.10
C VAL A 25 7.99 -8.14 -13.04
N LYS A 26 7.13 -7.12 -12.94
CA LYS A 26 7.25 -5.90 -13.77
C LYS A 26 8.48 -5.06 -13.40
N VAL A 27 8.87 -5.01 -12.14
CA VAL A 27 10.09 -4.31 -11.68
C VAL A 27 11.37 -5.01 -12.19
N ASN A 28 11.37 -6.33 -12.34
CA ASN A 28 12.54 -7.10 -12.79
C ASN A 28 12.63 -7.31 -14.31
N SER A 29 11.63 -6.91 -15.09
CA SER A 29 11.62 -7.02 -16.55
C SER A 29 11.82 -5.67 -17.22
N SER A 30 13.08 -5.28 -17.43
CA SER A 30 13.50 -4.02 -18.07
C SER A 30 13.20 -3.92 -19.58
N ASN A 31 12.11 -4.52 -20.07
CA ASN A 31 11.76 -4.46 -21.48
C ASN A 31 10.26 -4.34 -21.79
N VAL A 32 9.46 -3.85 -20.87
CA VAL A 32 8.06 -3.52 -21.13
C VAL A 32 7.93 -2.00 -21.16
N LYS A 33 7.48 -1.47 -22.29
CA LYS A 33 7.08 -0.06 -22.42
C LYS A 33 6.13 0.26 -21.27
N ASN A 34 6.61 1.03 -20.29
CA ASN A 34 5.83 1.52 -19.17
C ASN A 34 4.61 2.28 -19.69
N LYS A 35 3.45 1.64 -19.65
CA LYS A 35 2.20 2.37 -19.57
C LYS A 35 2.11 2.78 -18.11
N GLU A 36 2.48 4.02 -17.84
CA GLU A 36 2.45 4.60 -16.50
C GLU A 36 1.02 4.49 -15.99
N VAL A 37 0.78 3.61 -15.01
CA VAL A 37 -0.49 3.56 -14.31
C VAL A 37 -0.53 4.82 -13.46
N LYS A 38 -1.36 5.80 -13.88
CA LYS A 38 -1.52 7.06 -13.15
C LYS A 38 -1.91 6.73 -11.70
N GLY A 39 -1.10 7.17 -10.76
CA GLY A 39 -1.40 7.05 -9.34
C GLY A 39 -0.57 6.03 -8.56
N ILE A 40 0.32 5.25 -9.21
CA ILE A 40 1.32 4.45 -8.50
C ILE A 40 2.66 5.19 -8.60
N LYS A 41 3.21 5.59 -7.47
CA LYS A 41 4.58 6.11 -7.38
C LYS A 41 5.42 5.07 -6.64
N PRO A 42 6.27 4.30 -7.35
CA PRO A 42 7.30 3.52 -6.67
C PRO A 42 8.38 4.47 -6.16
N GLY A 43 8.62 4.48 -4.86
CA GLY A 43 9.79 5.12 -4.28
C GLY A 43 10.99 4.19 -4.45
N THR A 44 11.97 4.60 -5.27
CA THR A 44 13.16 3.78 -5.56
C THR A 44 14.43 4.34 -4.93
N GLU A 45 14.35 5.47 -4.25
CA GLU A 45 15.51 6.01 -3.56
C GLU A 45 15.51 5.58 -2.10
N ALA A 46 16.65 5.11 -1.64
CA ALA A 46 16.88 4.81 -0.24
C ALA A 46 16.59 6.08 0.57
N VAL A 47 15.62 6.01 1.45
CA VAL A 47 15.36 7.06 2.42
C VAL A 47 16.63 7.18 3.26
N LYS A 48 17.41 8.25 3.03
CA LYS A 48 18.60 8.54 3.83
C LYS A 48 18.14 9.00 5.18
N THR A 49 18.02 8.08 6.12
CA THR A 49 17.89 8.41 7.53
C THR A 49 19.16 9.16 7.94
N LYS A 50 19.04 10.45 8.22
CA LYS A 50 20.10 11.18 8.94
C LYS A 50 20.06 10.74 10.40
N ALA A 51 20.61 9.59 10.67
CA ALA A 51 21.03 9.20 11.99
C ALA A 51 22.54 9.37 12.06
N ASP A 52 23.00 10.60 12.34
CA ASP A 52 24.31 10.78 12.96
C ASP A 52 24.21 10.31 14.41
N THR A 53 24.53 9.05 14.62
CA THR A 53 25.14 8.62 15.90
C THR A 53 25.86 7.31 15.63
N GLN A 54 27.17 7.36 15.61
CA GLN A 54 28.07 6.22 15.64
C GLN A 54 27.77 5.37 16.88
N THR A 55 27.32 4.16 16.66
CA THR A 55 27.66 3.02 17.49
C THR A 55 27.83 1.85 16.54
N GLU A 56 29.11 1.51 16.33
CA GLU A 56 29.52 0.25 15.76
C GLU A 56 28.98 -0.87 16.65
N ASP A 57 27.99 -1.60 16.21
CA ASP A 57 27.78 -2.98 16.61
C ASP A 57 27.58 -3.81 15.35
N ASP A 58 28.64 -4.54 15.05
CA ASP A 58 28.79 -5.45 13.93
C ASP A 58 27.91 -6.68 14.13
N SER A 59 26.69 -6.62 13.58
CA SER A 59 25.93 -7.81 13.22
C SER A 59 25.27 -7.62 11.86
N THR A 60 26.10 -7.50 10.82
CA THR A 60 25.67 -7.62 9.43
C THR A 60 25.26 -9.06 9.17
N THR A 61 24.06 -9.43 9.57
CA THR A 61 23.35 -10.52 8.90
C THR A 61 23.01 -9.98 7.52
N ASP A 62 23.72 -10.50 6.52
CA ASP A 62 23.45 -10.27 5.12
C ASP A 62 21.97 -10.60 4.83
N LYS A 63 21.14 -9.57 4.73
CA LYS A 63 19.71 -9.69 4.44
C LYS A 63 19.45 -9.84 2.94
N SER A 64 20.38 -10.42 2.18
CA SER A 64 20.37 -10.46 0.72
C SER A 64 19.12 -11.09 0.11
N GLY A 65 18.35 -11.87 0.88
CA GLY A 65 17.10 -12.48 0.45
C GLY A 65 15.82 -11.85 0.99
N ILE A 66 15.90 -10.71 1.70
CA ILE A 66 14.75 -10.10 2.35
C ILE A 66 14.53 -8.70 1.78
N GLU A 67 13.29 -8.43 1.35
CA GLU A 67 12.83 -7.11 0.93
C GLU A 67 11.70 -6.64 1.84
N GLU A 68 11.77 -5.37 2.25
CA GLU A 68 10.71 -4.72 3.01
C GLU A 68 10.23 -3.47 2.27
N PHE A 69 8.91 -3.29 2.21
CA PHE A 69 8.31 -2.10 1.63
C PHE A 69 7.02 -1.71 2.35
N ALA A 70 6.71 -0.42 2.29
CA ALA A 70 5.47 0.13 2.82
C ALA A 70 4.42 0.28 1.71
N LEU A 71 3.17 -0.01 2.04
CA LEU A 71 2.01 0.29 1.22
C LEU A 71 1.17 1.35 1.92
N PHE A 72 0.95 2.47 1.23
CA PHE A 72 0.11 3.56 1.72
C PHE A 72 -1.13 3.70 0.84
N GLY A 73 -2.32 3.61 1.45
CA GLY A 73 -3.57 3.99 0.82
C GLY A 73 -3.97 5.39 1.30
N VAL A 74 -4.09 6.33 0.37
CA VAL A 74 -4.43 7.71 0.67
C VAL A 74 -5.84 8.05 0.20
N ASP A 75 -6.57 8.84 1.01
CA ASP A 75 -7.87 9.39 0.60
C ASP A 75 -7.64 10.61 -0.30
N SER A 76 -7.24 10.34 -1.53
CA SER A 76 -7.11 11.35 -2.57
C SER A 76 -7.92 10.95 -3.79
N ARG A 77 -8.73 11.90 -4.28
CA ARG A 77 -9.43 11.77 -5.57
C ARG A 77 -8.64 12.40 -6.72
N SER A 78 -7.48 13.00 -6.43
CA SER A 78 -6.55 13.55 -7.40
C SER A 78 -5.36 12.64 -7.59
N ASP A 79 -4.62 12.85 -8.68
CA ASP A 79 -3.36 12.13 -8.95
C ASP A 79 -2.20 12.59 -8.04
N GLN A 80 -2.47 13.47 -7.08
CA GLN A 80 -1.47 13.96 -6.13
C GLN A 80 -1.35 12.99 -4.96
N LEU A 81 -0.30 12.20 -4.96
CA LEU A 81 -0.03 11.14 -3.98
C LEU A 81 1.10 11.49 -3.00
N ASP A 82 1.68 12.67 -3.13
CA ASP A 82 2.81 13.09 -2.31
C ASP A 82 2.35 13.54 -0.90
N LYS A 83 2.62 14.77 -0.55
CA LYS A 83 2.24 15.35 0.74
C LYS A 83 0.88 16.04 0.68
N GLY A 84 0.29 16.28 1.85
CA GLY A 84 -1.01 16.98 1.99
C GLY A 84 -2.18 16.02 2.16
N THR A 85 -2.00 14.73 1.89
CA THR A 85 -3.01 13.68 2.12
C THR A 85 -2.56 12.75 3.24
N ARG A 86 -3.53 12.29 4.04
CA ARG A 86 -3.29 11.29 5.08
C ARG A 86 -3.28 9.90 4.50
N SER A 87 -2.42 9.04 5.04
CA SER A 87 -2.48 7.60 4.74
C SER A 87 -3.49 6.93 5.66
N ASP A 88 -4.63 6.55 5.12
CA ASP A 88 -5.70 5.90 5.88
C ASP A 88 -5.50 4.38 5.96
N SER A 89 -4.78 3.81 5.02
CA SER A 89 -4.28 2.45 5.05
C SER A 89 -2.75 2.46 5.08
N ILE A 90 -2.17 1.73 6.02
CA ILE A 90 -0.72 1.63 6.18
C ILE A 90 -0.40 0.16 6.39
N MET A 91 0.39 -0.42 5.49
CA MET A 91 0.85 -1.80 5.63
C MET A 91 2.35 -1.89 5.41
N VAL A 92 2.99 -2.77 6.17
CA VAL A 92 4.39 -3.17 5.93
C VAL A 92 4.38 -4.58 5.37
N VAL A 93 5.07 -4.76 4.26
CA VAL A 93 5.22 -6.05 3.59
C VAL A 93 6.68 -6.45 3.61
N ARG A 94 6.94 -7.66 4.08
CA ARG A 94 8.25 -8.30 4.07
C ARG A 94 8.20 -9.54 3.19
N VAL A 95 9.04 -9.55 2.17
CA VAL A 95 9.22 -10.68 1.26
C VAL A 95 10.53 -11.36 1.61
N ASP A 96 10.46 -12.63 1.95
CA ASP A 96 11.58 -13.49 2.24
C ASP A 96 11.72 -14.46 1.07
N HIS A 97 12.67 -14.19 0.18
CA HIS A 97 12.87 -14.95 -1.05
C HIS A 97 13.45 -16.35 -0.75
N ASP A 98 14.26 -16.47 0.28
CA ASP A 98 14.89 -17.75 0.66
C ASP A 98 13.86 -18.69 1.29
N ALA A 99 13.09 -18.17 2.24
CA ALA A 99 12.01 -18.94 2.87
C ALA A 99 10.73 -19.02 2.01
N LYS A 100 10.65 -18.28 0.88
CA LYS A 100 9.48 -18.16 0.00
C LYS A 100 8.23 -17.76 0.80
N LYS A 101 8.38 -16.77 1.67
CA LYS A 101 7.31 -16.30 2.57
C LYS A 101 7.09 -14.82 2.40
N ILE A 102 5.81 -14.44 2.45
CA ILE A 102 5.38 -13.04 2.53
C ILE A 102 4.69 -12.85 3.87
N ARG A 103 5.10 -11.80 4.60
CA ARG A 103 4.45 -11.35 5.82
C ARG A 103 3.92 -9.95 5.60
N MET A 104 2.70 -9.71 6.05
CA MET A 104 2.09 -8.39 5.98
C MET A 104 1.57 -8.01 7.37
N VAL A 105 1.78 -6.75 7.73
CA VAL A 105 1.31 -6.18 8.99
C VAL A 105 0.61 -4.87 8.67
N SER A 106 -0.64 -4.72 9.11
CA SER A 106 -1.36 -3.46 9.06
C SER A 106 -1.03 -2.62 10.29
N ILE A 107 -0.72 -1.36 10.08
CA ILE A 107 -0.50 -0.38 11.12
C ILE A 107 -1.76 0.49 11.23
N PHE A 108 -2.35 0.55 12.41
CA PHE A 108 -3.52 1.43 12.62
C PHE A 108 -3.12 2.89 12.44
N ARG A 109 -3.84 3.60 11.58
CA ARG A 109 -3.55 4.99 11.22
C ARG A 109 -3.51 5.94 12.43
N ASP A 110 -4.19 5.58 13.52
CA ASP A 110 -4.29 6.37 14.74
C ASP A 110 -3.21 6.03 15.78
N CYS A 111 -2.28 5.10 15.48
CA CYS A 111 -1.14 4.84 16.34
C CYS A 111 -0.32 6.11 16.57
N MET A 112 0.04 6.36 17.83
CA MET A 112 0.90 7.48 18.20
C MET A 112 2.36 7.12 17.94
N MET A 113 3.02 7.88 17.05
CA MET A 113 4.43 7.70 16.70
C MET A 113 5.17 9.04 16.75
N ASN A 114 6.46 8.99 17.00
CA ASN A 114 7.32 10.17 16.94
C ASN A 114 7.65 10.46 15.48
N ILE A 115 7.10 11.54 14.93
CA ILE A 115 7.33 12.03 13.57
C ILE A 115 8.41 13.11 13.62
N ASP A 116 9.45 12.99 12.82
CA ASP A 116 10.55 13.94 12.78
C ASP A 116 10.04 15.36 12.46
N GLY A 117 10.48 16.32 13.26
CA GLY A 117 10.05 17.71 13.18
C GLY A 117 8.64 18.02 13.70
N HIS A 118 7.87 17.00 14.09
CA HIS A 118 6.47 17.16 14.51
C HIS A 118 6.13 16.53 15.87
N GLY A 119 7.07 15.81 16.49
CA GLY A 119 6.87 15.13 17.77
C GLY A 119 5.88 13.96 17.69
N TYR A 120 5.25 13.62 18.83
CA TYR A 120 4.30 12.50 18.89
C TYR A 120 2.96 12.91 18.29
N GLN A 121 2.60 12.24 17.18
CA GLN A 121 1.36 12.44 16.43
C GLN A 121 0.81 11.09 15.98
N LYS A 122 -0.42 11.08 15.45
CA LYS A 122 -0.96 9.92 14.74
C LYS A 122 -0.10 9.64 13.50
N VAL A 123 0.27 8.37 13.27
CA VAL A 123 1.14 7.98 12.15
C VAL A 123 0.59 8.40 10.79
N THR A 124 -0.73 8.44 10.61
CA THR A 124 -1.38 8.95 9.39
C THR A 124 -0.94 10.37 9.02
N HIS A 125 -0.54 11.19 10.00
CA HIS A 125 -0.11 12.57 9.75
C HIS A 125 1.28 12.64 9.11
N ALA A 126 2.13 11.63 9.27
CA ALA A 126 3.46 11.62 8.67
C ALA A 126 3.39 11.79 7.16
N HIS A 127 2.48 11.06 6.50
CA HIS A 127 2.26 11.20 5.07
C HIS A 127 1.75 12.61 4.68
N ALA A 128 0.85 13.18 5.45
CA ALA A 128 0.33 14.52 5.19
C ALA A 128 1.40 15.61 5.36
N PHE A 129 2.32 15.45 6.32
CA PHE A 129 3.37 16.44 6.62
C PHE A 129 4.52 16.40 5.62
N GLY A 130 5.02 15.21 5.27
CA GLY A 130 6.23 15.05 4.47
C GLY A 130 6.14 13.98 3.38
N GLY A 131 4.93 13.51 3.06
CA GLY A 131 4.75 12.49 2.03
C GLY A 131 5.15 11.09 2.47
N PRO A 132 5.25 10.18 1.50
CA PRO A 132 5.59 8.79 1.78
C PRO A 132 6.98 8.61 2.39
N GLU A 133 7.94 9.45 2.06
CA GLU A 133 9.29 9.39 2.64
C GLU A 133 9.26 9.60 4.16
N LEU A 134 8.62 10.68 4.63
CA LEU A 134 8.49 10.92 6.07
C LEU A 134 7.66 9.84 6.77
N ALA A 135 6.68 9.25 6.07
CA ALA A 135 5.91 8.14 6.59
C ALA A 135 6.77 6.88 6.76
N VAL A 136 7.63 6.56 5.77
CA VAL A 136 8.60 5.44 5.86
C VAL A 136 9.60 5.68 6.98
N ASP A 137 10.20 6.88 7.07
CA ASP A 137 11.12 7.23 8.16
C ASP A 137 10.47 7.09 9.54
N THR A 138 9.21 7.50 9.64
CA THR A 138 8.44 7.35 10.88
C THR A 138 8.25 5.89 11.25
N LEU A 139 7.91 5.03 10.30
CA LEU A 139 7.77 3.58 10.53
C LEU A 139 9.10 2.95 10.94
N ASN A 140 10.18 3.23 10.19
CA ASN A 140 11.52 2.71 10.46
C ASN A 140 11.97 3.08 11.88
N LYS A 141 11.84 4.35 12.25
CA LYS A 141 12.28 4.87 13.54
C LYS A 141 11.50 4.29 14.73
N ASN A 142 10.19 4.14 14.60
CA ASN A 142 9.35 3.72 15.72
C ASN A 142 9.18 2.21 15.84
N LEU A 143 9.44 1.45 14.78
CA LEU A 143 9.21 0.01 14.73
C LEU A 143 10.49 -0.79 14.48
N ASP A 144 11.66 -0.12 14.44
CA ASP A 144 12.98 -0.75 14.18
C ASP A 144 12.97 -1.56 12.87
N LEU A 145 12.47 -0.92 11.78
CA LEU A 145 12.37 -1.51 10.45
C LEU A 145 13.44 -0.90 9.52
N ASP A 146 13.70 -1.58 8.40
CA ASP A 146 14.63 -1.13 7.34
C ASP A 146 13.91 -1.02 5.99
N ILE A 147 12.76 -0.35 5.98
CA ILE A 147 11.97 -0.13 4.77
C ILE A 147 12.69 0.88 3.89
N LYS A 148 12.96 0.51 2.63
CA LYS A 148 13.62 1.36 1.63
C LYS A 148 12.71 1.75 0.48
N ASN A 149 11.65 0.98 0.27
CA ASN A 149 10.73 1.14 -0.84
C ASN A 149 9.30 1.32 -0.33
N TYR A 150 8.50 2.03 -1.09
CA TYR A 150 7.08 2.20 -0.79
C TYR A 150 6.24 2.22 -2.06
N VAL A 151 4.95 1.97 -1.89
CA VAL A 151 3.92 2.17 -2.91
C VAL A 151 2.80 2.97 -2.29
N THR A 152 2.41 4.05 -2.94
CA THR A 152 1.24 4.85 -2.55
C THR A 152 0.13 4.69 -3.58
N VAL A 153 -1.06 4.38 -3.13
CA VAL A 153 -2.25 4.19 -3.96
C VAL A 153 -3.40 5.07 -3.47
N ASN A 154 -4.24 5.51 -4.38
CA ASN A 154 -5.52 6.14 -4.09
C ASN A 154 -6.68 5.26 -4.60
N PHE A 155 -7.93 5.72 -4.46
CA PHE A 155 -9.10 4.99 -4.93
C PHE A 155 -9.07 4.68 -6.43
N ASN A 156 -8.56 5.60 -7.25
CA ASN A 156 -8.47 5.41 -8.70
C ASN A 156 -7.51 4.27 -9.03
N THR A 157 -6.31 4.33 -8.43
CA THR A 157 -5.28 3.31 -8.63
C THR A 157 -5.73 1.93 -8.18
N VAL A 158 -6.45 1.84 -7.04
CA VAL A 158 -7.02 0.56 -6.57
C VAL A 158 -8.02 0.01 -7.59
N GLY A 159 -8.90 0.86 -8.14
CA GLY A 159 -9.83 0.45 -9.20
C GLY A 159 -9.08 -0.08 -10.44
N GLU A 160 -8.09 0.65 -10.93
CA GLU A 160 -7.27 0.24 -12.08
C GLU A 160 -6.54 -1.09 -11.84
N ILE A 161 -5.99 -1.30 -10.63
CA ILE A 161 -5.35 -2.57 -10.26
C ILE A 161 -6.36 -3.72 -10.28
N ILE A 162 -7.57 -3.51 -9.75
CA ILE A 162 -8.64 -4.51 -9.74
C ILE A 162 -9.04 -4.87 -11.18
N ASP A 163 -9.17 -3.89 -12.05
CA ASP A 163 -9.49 -4.10 -13.46
C ASP A 163 -8.39 -4.89 -14.19
N GLU A 164 -7.11 -4.57 -13.93
CA GLU A 164 -5.96 -5.27 -14.53
C GLU A 164 -5.84 -6.74 -14.11
N VAL A 165 -6.33 -7.11 -12.93
CA VAL A 165 -6.35 -8.51 -12.48
C VAL A 165 -7.63 -9.24 -12.88
N GLY A 166 -8.53 -8.59 -13.64
CA GLY A 166 -9.76 -9.20 -14.16
C GLY A 166 -10.96 -9.07 -13.22
N GLY A 167 -10.91 -8.14 -12.27
CA GLY A 167 -11.98 -7.90 -11.32
C GLY A 167 -11.94 -8.78 -10.08
N ILE A 168 -12.93 -8.62 -9.22
CA ILE A 168 -13.14 -9.45 -8.02
C ILE A 168 -14.53 -10.07 -8.07
N VAL A 169 -14.65 -11.30 -7.56
CA VAL A 169 -15.94 -11.97 -7.41
C VAL A 169 -16.37 -11.85 -5.95
N GLN A 170 -17.53 -11.25 -5.74
CA GLN A 170 -18.09 -11.00 -4.41
C GLN A 170 -19.53 -11.50 -4.35
N ASP A 171 -19.86 -12.32 -3.36
CA ASP A 171 -21.24 -12.67 -3.05
C ASP A 171 -21.89 -11.48 -2.34
N ILE A 172 -22.93 -10.91 -2.94
CA ILE A 172 -23.68 -9.78 -2.39
C ILE A 172 -25.16 -10.10 -2.35
N ASP A 173 -25.87 -9.55 -1.37
CA ASP A 173 -27.34 -9.63 -1.32
C ASP A 173 -28.00 -8.40 -1.98
N ALA A 174 -29.32 -8.42 -2.13
CA ALA A 174 -30.06 -7.34 -2.79
C ALA A 174 -29.99 -6.01 -2.04
N SER A 175 -29.79 -6.01 -0.72
CA SER A 175 -29.65 -4.77 0.07
C SER A 175 -28.26 -4.15 -0.14
N GLU A 176 -27.24 -4.97 -0.20
CA GLU A 176 -25.86 -4.55 -0.51
C GLU A 176 -25.76 -4.04 -1.95
N ALA A 177 -26.35 -4.75 -2.92
CA ALA A 177 -26.41 -4.31 -4.30
C ALA A 177 -27.06 -2.91 -4.44
N LYS A 178 -28.15 -2.65 -3.72
CA LYS A 178 -28.78 -1.31 -3.71
C LYS A 178 -27.84 -0.22 -3.21
N VAL A 179 -27.07 -0.48 -2.16
CA VAL A 179 -26.09 0.50 -1.62
C VAL A 179 -24.95 0.72 -2.60
N ILE A 180 -24.41 -0.37 -3.18
CA ILE A 180 -23.33 -0.29 -4.17
C ILE A 180 -23.77 0.50 -5.39
N ASN A 181 -24.97 0.25 -5.91
CA ASN A 181 -25.52 0.99 -7.04
C ASN A 181 -25.68 2.47 -6.74
N GLY A 182 -26.05 2.85 -5.51
CA GLY A 182 -26.07 4.25 -5.08
C GLY A 182 -24.68 4.90 -5.13
N TYR A 183 -23.64 4.18 -4.73
CA TYR A 183 -22.25 4.66 -4.87
C TYR A 183 -21.79 4.73 -6.33
N ILE A 184 -22.19 3.78 -7.18
CA ILE A 184 -21.91 3.82 -8.62
C ILE A 184 -22.51 5.07 -9.25
N ASP A 185 -23.76 5.41 -8.91
CA ASP A 185 -24.41 6.64 -9.39
C ASP A 185 -23.68 7.91 -8.95
N GLU A 186 -23.24 7.97 -7.68
CA GLU A 186 -22.45 9.09 -7.18
C GLU A 186 -21.12 9.22 -7.91
N VAL A 187 -20.39 8.12 -8.08
CA VAL A 187 -19.10 8.09 -8.79
C VAL A 187 -19.27 8.49 -10.25
N ASN A 188 -20.28 7.96 -10.93
CA ASN A 188 -20.61 8.32 -12.32
C ASN A 188 -20.86 9.83 -12.45
N LYS A 189 -21.63 10.40 -11.53
CA LYS A 189 -21.92 11.84 -11.51
C LYS A 189 -20.66 12.69 -11.28
N VAL A 190 -19.82 12.30 -10.34
CA VAL A 190 -18.59 13.05 -9.98
C VAL A 190 -17.51 12.95 -11.05
N ARG A 191 -17.36 11.79 -11.67
CA ARG A 191 -16.31 11.51 -12.67
C ARG A 191 -16.77 11.70 -14.11
N GLY A 192 -18.06 11.85 -14.37
CA GLY A 192 -18.61 11.88 -15.72
C GLY A 192 -18.48 10.51 -16.42
N THR A 193 -18.50 9.42 -15.66
CA THR A 193 -18.48 8.04 -16.17
C THR A 193 -19.89 7.47 -16.29
N SER A 194 -20.02 6.28 -16.86
CA SER A 194 -21.29 5.57 -17.06
C SER A 194 -21.19 4.10 -16.70
N SER A 195 -20.58 3.78 -15.57
CA SER A 195 -20.50 2.40 -15.07
C SER A 195 -21.91 1.87 -14.80
N SER A 196 -22.16 0.63 -15.23
CA SER A 196 -23.45 -0.03 -15.05
C SER A 196 -23.67 -0.49 -13.62
N HIS A 197 -24.94 -0.54 -13.21
CA HIS A 197 -25.35 -1.19 -11.97
C HIS A 197 -25.06 -2.70 -11.98
N ILE A 198 -24.90 -3.26 -10.83
CA ILE A 198 -24.77 -4.70 -10.59
C ILE A 198 -26.09 -5.32 -10.16
#